data_9b17b54c6445df0c9e0ff093988df795
#
_entry.id   9b17b54c6445df0c9e0ff093988df795
#
_cell.length_a   1.000
_cell.length_b   1.000
_cell.length_c   1.000
_cell.angle_alpha   90.00
_cell.angle_beta   90.00
_cell.angle_gamma   90.00
#
_symmetry.space_group_name_H-M   'P 1'
#
loop_
_entity.id
_entity.type
_entity.pdbx_description
1 polymer ?
#
loop_
_entity_poly.entity_id
_entity_poly.type
_entity_poly.pdbx_seq_one_letter_code
_entity_poly.pdbx_strand_id
1 'polypeptide(L)'
;MKVSLVALMAGALAATGVAQGAPAPKVSIASFAQLATPLPYPYDEHANANATVAAAKARARSRHKLLLIDLGGNWCGDCRVLAATMALGEVKAFVGAHYEVALVDVGRFDKNLQVPARYGIRKRLDGVPSLLIVDPRTNRLIDKGHTAALADARHMTPQALADWLAQWTP
;
A
#
# COMPACT_ATOMS: atom_id res chain seq x y z
N MET A 1 -23.61 55.51 -37.85
CA MET A 1 -22.36 54.86 -37.31
C MET A 1 -22.80 53.84 -36.35
N LYS A 2 -22.66 52.49 -36.66
CA LYS A 2 -22.96 51.37 -35.77
C LYS A 2 -21.63 50.81 -35.27
N VAL A 3 -21.42 50.90 -33.99
CA VAL A 3 -20.23 50.33 -33.34
C VAL A 3 -20.63 48.94 -32.84
N SER A 4 -20.03 47.89 -33.45
CA SER A 4 -20.20 46.49 -32.99
C SER A 4 -19.21 46.20 -31.90
N LEU A 5 -19.71 45.85 -30.71
CA LEU A 5 -18.93 45.34 -29.61
C LEU A 5 -18.65 43.85 -29.82
N VAL A 6 -17.39 43.50 -30.02
CA VAL A 6 -16.94 42.11 -30.06
C VAL A 6 -16.58 41.70 -28.61
N ALA A 7 -17.39 40.81 -28.05
CA ALA A 7 -17.10 40.20 -26.74
C ALA A 7 -16.07 39.09 -26.89
N LEU A 8 -14.87 39.25 -26.32
CA LEU A 8 -13.87 38.21 -26.19
C LEU A 8 -14.30 37.26 -25.03
N MET A 9 -14.69 36.06 -25.40
CA MET A 9 -14.85 34.95 -24.43
C MET A 9 -13.48 34.36 -24.10
N ALA A 10 -12.96 34.65 -22.91
CA ALA A 10 -11.78 33.99 -22.38
C ALA A 10 -12.19 32.61 -21.82
N GLY A 11 -11.87 31.55 -22.56
CA GLY A 11 -12.07 30.18 -22.11
C GLY A 11 -11.04 29.83 -21.05
N ALA A 12 -11.47 29.58 -19.81
CA ALA A 12 -10.64 29.04 -18.76
C ALA A 12 -10.37 27.55 -19.04
N LEU A 13 -9.15 27.19 -19.43
CA LEU A 13 -8.71 25.80 -19.44
C LEU A 13 -8.62 25.33 -17.99
N ALA A 14 -9.54 24.49 -17.54
CA ALA A 14 -9.41 23.73 -16.32
C ALA A 14 -8.32 22.68 -16.52
N ALA A 15 -7.14 22.90 -15.95
CA ALA A 15 -6.11 21.88 -15.87
C ALA A 15 -6.62 20.75 -14.97
N THR A 16 -6.98 19.62 -15.56
CA THR A 16 -7.22 18.38 -14.82
C THR A 16 -5.89 17.88 -14.29
N GLY A 17 -5.51 18.33 -13.08
CA GLY A 17 -4.37 17.81 -12.36
C GLY A 17 -4.62 16.33 -12.09
N VAL A 18 -3.81 15.44 -12.67
CA VAL A 18 -3.72 14.04 -12.25
C VAL A 18 -3.27 14.10 -10.79
N ALA A 19 -4.06 13.56 -9.88
CA ALA A 19 -3.66 13.46 -8.48
C ALA A 19 -2.42 12.56 -8.42
N GLN A 20 -1.25 13.18 -8.27
CA GLN A 20 -0.01 12.46 -8.03
C GLN A 20 -0.01 12.04 -6.56
N GLY A 21 0.42 10.80 -6.31
CA GLY A 21 0.59 10.31 -4.94
C GLY A 21 1.52 11.22 -4.13
N ALA A 22 1.46 11.14 -2.81
CA ALA A 22 2.37 11.89 -1.95
C ALA A 22 3.85 11.57 -2.32
N PRO A 23 4.78 12.53 -2.21
CA PRO A 23 6.18 12.29 -2.49
C PRO A 23 6.72 11.12 -1.66
N ALA A 24 7.35 10.15 -2.32
CA ALA A 24 7.94 9.01 -1.63
C ALA A 24 9.08 9.46 -0.69
N PRO A 25 9.24 8.79 0.46
CA PRO A 25 10.37 9.08 1.33
C PRO A 25 11.68 8.68 0.64
N LYS A 26 12.73 9.48 0.82
CA LYS A 26 14.07 9.12 0.36
C LYS A 26 14.63 8.05 1.29
N VAL A 27 14.83 6.83 0.77
CA VAL A 27 15.32 5.71 1.57
C VAL A 27 16.81 5.84 1.83
N SER A 28 17.21 5.63 3.10
CA SER A 28 18.58 5.83 3.58
C SER A 28 19.56 4.73 3.14
N ILE A 29 19.07 3.57 2.73
CA ILE A 29 19.88 2.44 2.27
C ILE A 29 19.80 2.27 0.76
N ALA A 30 20.92 1.90 0.13
CA ALA A 30 21.00 1.67 -1.31
C ALA A 30 20.64 0.22 -1.71
N SER A 31 20.74 -0.74 -0.78
CA SER A 31 20.54 -2.15 -1.02
C SER A 31 19.96 -2.84 0.21
N PHE A 32 19.16 -3.88 0.00
CA PHE A 32 18.62 -4.70 1.09
C PHE A 32 19.68 -5.46 1.91
N ALA A 33 20.92 -5.59 1.39
CA ALA A 33 22.04 -6.10 2.17
C ALA A 33 22.40 -5.21 3.39
N GLN A 34 21.93 -3.96 3.41
CA GLN A 34 22.12 -3.01 4.52
C GLN A 34 21.00 -3.07 5.57
N LEU A 35 19.97 -3.90 5.35
CA LEU A 35 18.93 -4.13 6.35
C LEU A 35 19.52 -4.83 7.58
N ALA A 36 18.98 -4.50 8.75
CA ALA A 36 19.35 -5.17 9.99
C ALA A 36 19.00 -6.65 9.92
N THR A 37 19.92 -7.50 10.44
CA THR A 37 19.72 -8.95 10.51
C THR A 37 19.66 -9.39 11.98
N PRO A 38 18.85 -10.43 12.28
CA PRO A 38 17.98 -11.19 11.39
C PRO A 38 16.78 -10.38 10.92
N LEU A 39 16.29 -10.62 9.68
CA LEU A 39 15.06 -10.00 9.20
C LEU A 39 13.87 -10.37 10.10
N PRO A 40 12.90 -9.46 10.29
CA PRO A 40 11.76 -9.67 11.19
C PRO A 40 10.85 -10.83 10.73
N TYR A 41 10.07 -11.33 11.67
CA TYR A 41 8.94 -12.23 11.45
C TYR A 41 7.65 -11.47 11.76
N PRO A 42 7.10 -10.70 10.79
CA PRO A 42 6.09 -9.68 11.07
C PRO A 42 4.68 -10.25 11.31
N TYR A 43 4.40 -11.47 10.87
CA TYR A 43 3.04 -12.03 10.92
C TYR A 43 2.81 -12.82 12.21
N ASP A 44 1.72 -12.49 12.93
CA ASP A 44 1.21 -13.32 14.01
C ASP A 44 0.35 -14.45 13.41
N GLU A 45 0.90 -15.66 13.43
CA GLU A 45 0.28 -16.86 12.84
C GLU A 45 -0.98 -17.34 13.59
N HIS A 46 -1.22 -16.80 14.81
CA HIS A 46 -2.37 -17.10 15.67
C HIS A 46 -3.43 -15.99 15.69
N ALA A 47 -3.14 -14.84 15.09
CA ALA A 47 -4.06 -13.72 15.09
C ALA A 47 -5.35 -14.02 14.33
N ASN A 48 -6.45 -13.48 14.85
CA ASN A 48 -7.71 -13.48 14.11
C ASN A 48 -7.65 -12.42 13.00
N ALA A 49 -7.39 -12.85 11.77
CA ALA A 49 -7.23 -11.97 10.61
C ALA A 49 -8.42 -11.02 10.38
N ASN A 50 -9.66 -11.50 10.63
CA ASN A 50 -10.85 -10.66 10.47
C ASN A 50 -10.87 -9.53 11.51
N ALA A 51 -10.52 -9.84 12.75
CA ALA A 51 -10.45 -8.84 13.82
C ALA A 51 -9.29 -7.85 13.57
N THR A 52 -8.12 -8.34 13.14
CA THR A 52 -6.96 -7.52 12.80
C THR A 52 -7.31 -6.51 11.71
N VAL A 53 -7.90 -6.96 10.60
CA VAL A 53 -8.31 -6.08 9.49
C VAL A 53 -9.41 -5.11 9.94
N ALA A 54 -10.40 -5.56 10.70
CA ALA A 54 -11.48 -4.71 11.19
C ALA A 54 -10.95 -3.58 12.10
N ALA A 55 -10.03 -3.90 13.01
CA ALA A 55 -9.42 -2.93 13.91
C ALA A 55 -8.56 -1.91 13.15
N ALA A 56 -7.72 -2.36 12.21
CA ALA A 56 -6.92 -1.47 11.37
C ALA A 56 -7.82 -0.56 10.50
N LYS A 57 -8.90 -1.10 9.92
CA LYS A 57 -9.86 -0.32 9.15
C LYS A 57 -10.57 0.76 9.99
N ALA A 58 -10.94 0.44 11.22
CA ALA A 58 -11.55 1.41 12.14
C ALA A 58 -10.57 2.55 12.44
N ARG A 59 -9.30 2.25 12.73
CA ARG A 59 -8.26 3.27 12.94
C ARG A 59 -8.01 4.10 11.68
N ALA A 60 -7.97 3.47 10.49
CA ALA A 60 -7.79 4.16 9.22
C ALA A 60 -8.91 5.18 8.97
N ARG A 61 -10.15 4.80 9.25
CA ARG A 61 -11.31 5.71 9.16
C ARG A 61 -11.21 6.89 10.12
N SER A 62 -10.90 6.65 11.39
CA SER A 62 -10.82 7.69 12.41
C SER A 62 -9.66 8.65 12.20
N ARG A 63 -8.58 8.18 11.58
CA ARG A 63 -7.36 8.96 11.33
C ARG A 63 -7.24 9.50 9.90
N HIS A 64 -8.28 9.32 9.07
CA HIS A 64 -8.32 9.74 7.66
C HIS A 64 -7.14 9.19 6.83
N LYS A 65 -6.76 7.93 7.07
CA LYS A 65 -5.69 7.21 6.37
C LYS A 65 -6.26 6.12 5.49
N LEU A 66 -5.43 5.60 4.59
CA LEU A 66 -5.74 4.38 3.86
C LEU A 66 -5.53 3.14 4.76
N LEU A 67 -6.23 2.05 4.44
CA LEU A 67 -5.95 0.75 5.03
C LEU A 67 -5.00 -0.01 4.09
N LEU A 68 -3.86 -0.43 4.63
CA LEU A 68 -2.92 -1.33 3.95
C LEU A 68 -3.06 -2.71 4.59
N ILE A 69 -3.53 -3.68 3.82
CA ILE A 69 -3.56 -5.09 4.24
C ILE A 69 -2.38 -5.79 3.57
N ASP A 70 -1.45 -6.26 4.38
CA ASP A 70 -0.29 -7.01 3.94
C ASP A 70 -0.53 -8.51 4.18
N LEU A 71 -0.73 -9.24 3.09
CA LEU A 71 -0.95 -10.67 3.07
C LEU A 71 0.37 -11.39 2.82
N GLY A 72 0.83 -12.20 3.77
CA GLY A 72 2.10 -12.89 3.62
C GLY A 72 2.30 -13.99 4.65
N GLY A 73 3.55 -14.32 4.94
CA GLY A 73 3.91 -15.31 5.93
C GLY A 73 5.38 -15.23 6.33
N ASN A 74 5.71 -15.66 7.53
CA ASN A 74 7.06 -15.58 8.09
C ASN A 74 8.10 -16.43 7.33
N TRP A 75 7.66 -17.42 6.57
CA TRP A 75 8.51 -18.24 5.69
C TRP A 75 8.97 -17.50 4.41
N CYS A 76 8.29 -16.41 4.05
CA CYS A 76 8.49 -15.67 2.81
C CYS A 76 9.61 -14.63 2.97
N GLY A 77 10.70 -14.80 2.24
CA GLY A 77 11.83 -13.86 2.29
C GLY A 77 11.48 -12.46 1.82
N ASP A 78 10.66 -12.32 0.77
CA ASP A 78 10.20 -11.03 0.24
C ASP A 78 9.30 -10.29 1.26
N CYS A 79 8.44 -11.02 1.96
CA CYS A 79 7.60 -10.45 3.01
C CYS A 79 8.44 -9.90 4.17
N ARG A 80 9.51 -10.59 4.54
CA ARG A 80 10.43 -10.17 5.60
C ARG A 80 11.30 -8.97 5.18
N VAL A 81 11.71 -8.93 3.90
CA VAL A 81 12.39 -7.76 3.30
C VAL A 81 11.47 -6.55 3.28
N LEU A 82 10.21 -6.71 2.87
CA LEU A 82 9.21 -5.65 2.92
C LEU A 82 9.04 -5.11 4.34
N ALA A 83 8.84 -5.99 5.31
CA ALA A 83 8.65 -5.59 6.71
C ALA A 83 9.87 -4.85 7.27
N ALA A 84 11.09 -5.32 6.98
CA ALA A 84 12.32 -4.64 7.40
C ALA A 84 12.47 -3.26 6.74
N THR A 85 12.11 -3.14 5.46
CA THR A 85 12.14 -1.85 4.74
C THR A 85 11.10 -0.89 5.30
N MET A 86 9.88 -1.35 5.60
CA MET A 86 8.86 -0.54 6.24
C MET A 86 9.22 -0.12 7.67
N ALA A 87 10.20 -0.78 8.31
CA ALA A 87 10.71 -0.42 9.62
C ALA A 87 11.82 0.65 9.58
N LEU A 88 12.40 0.97 8.41
CA LEU A 88 13.34 2.08 8.26
C LEU A 88 12.66 3.40 8.68
N GLY A 89 13.36 4.25 9.39
CA GLY A 89 12.78 5.43 10.04
C GLY A 89 11.93 6.30 9.11
N GLU A 90 12.44 6.61 7.94
CA GLU A 90 11.79 7.43 6.92
C GLU A 90 10.59 6.74 6.28
N VAL A 91 10.70 5.43 5.99
CA VAL A 91 9.60 4.64 5.43
C VAL A 91 8.51 4.42 6.47
N LYS A 92 8.90 4.11 7.72
CA LYS A 92 7.98 3.98 8.86
C LYS A 92 7.18 5.25 9.10
N ALA A 93 7.86 6.40 9.05
CA ALA A 93 7.20 7.70 9.21
C ALA A 93 6.18 7.93 8.08
N PHE A 94 6.56 7.65 6.82
CA PHE A 94 5.67 7.76 5.67
C PHE A 94 4.46 6.83 5.78
N VAL A 95 4.71 5.54 6.04
CA VAL A 95 3.63 4.55 6.23
C VAL A 95 2.72 4.98 7.37
N GLY A 96 3.29 5.40 8.50
CA GLY A 96 2.52 5.88 9.65
C GLY A 96 1.70 7.15 9.37
N ALA A 97 2.14 8.01 8.45
CA ALA A 97 1.38 9.20 8.04
C ALA A 97 0.17 8.84 7.16
N HIS A 98 0.30 7.88 6.26
CA HIS A 98 -0.68 7.63 5.19
C HIS A 98 -1.52 6.37 5.36
N TYR A 99 -1.06 5.39 6.15
CA TYR A 99 -1.66 4.08 6.26
C TYR A 99 -1.92 3.63 7.69
N GLU A 100 -2.94 2.82 7.88
CA GLU A 100 -3.05 1.88 8.98
C GLU A 100 -2.84 0.48 8.44
N VAL A 101 -1.85 -0.23 8.98
CA VAL A 101 -1.42 -1.53 8.47
C VAL A 101 -2.13 -2.66 9.21
N ALA A 102 -2.57 -3.67 8.46
CA ALA A 102 -3.04 -4.95 8.95
C ALA A 102 -2.16 -6.06 8.35
N LEU A 103 -1.37 -6.71 9.19
CA LEU A 103 -0.58 -7.88 8.79
C LEU A 103 -1.46 -9.13 8.90
N VAL A 104 -1.52 -9.93 7.85
CA VAL A 104 -2.36 -11.12 7.77
C VAL A 104 -1.53 -12.30 7.29
N ASP A 105 -1.34 -13.30 8.17
CA ASP A 105 -0.74 -14.57 7.79
C ASP A 105 -1.69 -15.33 6.85
N VAL A 106 -1.21 -15.68 5.67
CA VAL A 106 -1.95 -16.50 4.69
C VAL A 106 -1.41 -17.93 4.60
N GLY A 107 -0.59 -18.33 5.58
CA GLY A 107 0.04 -19.64 5.58
C GLY A 107 0.85 -19.87 4.31
N ARG A 108 0.72 -21.03 3.72
CA ARG A 108 1.26 -21.32 2.38
C ARG A 108 0.17 -21.20 1.30
N PHE A 109 -0.59 -20.09 1.36
CA PHE A 109 -1.78 -19.80 0.55
C PHE A 109 -2.99 -20.67 0.91
N ASP A 110 -3.12 -21.03 2.18
CA ASP A 110 -4.14 -21.94 2.72
C ASP A 110 -4.87 -21.40 3.95
N LYS A 111 -4.47 -20.22 4.44
CA LYS A 111 -5.09 -19.55 5.59
C LYS A 111 -5.65 -18.18 5.20
N ASN A 112 -6.67 -17.76 5.91
CA ASN A 112 -7.22 -16.38 5.89
C ASN A 112 -7.60 -15.83 4.50
N LEU A 113 -7.87 -16.71 3.53
CA LEU A 113 -8.20 -16.34 2.14
C LEU A 113 -9.55 -15.63 2.01
N GLN A 114 -10.38 -15.66 3.05
CA GLN A 114 -11.59 -14.85 3.13
C GLN A 114 -11.30 -13.34 3.18
N VAL A 115 -10.09 -12.93 3.58
CA VAL A 115 -9.68 -11.51 3.59
C VAL A 115 -9.56 -10.99 2.16
N PRO A 116 -8.69 -11.51 1.28
CA PRO A 116 -8.61 -11.04 -0.09
C PRO A 116 -9.89 -11.28 -0.88
N ALA A 117 -10.67 -12.32 -0.57
CA ALA A 117 -11.94 -12.61 -1.23
C ALA A 117 -12.97 -11.47 -1.09
N ARG A 118 -12.96 -10.71 0.02
CA ARG A 118 -13.82 -9.52 0.24
C ARG A 118 -13.54 -8.39 -0.73
N TYR A 119 -12.34 -8.38 -1.31
CA TYR A 119 -11.88 -7.37 -2.29
C TYR A 119 -11.87 -7.92 -3.72
N GLY A 120 -12.56 -9.06 -3.95
CA GLY A 120 -12.73 -9.66 -5.27
C GLY A 120 -11.63 -10.64 -5.68
N ILE A 121 -10.62 -10.89 -4.83
CA ILE A 121 -9.53 -11.82 -5.10
C ILE A 121 -9.93 -13.19 -4.54
N ARG A 122 -10.65 -13.98 -5.37
CA ARG A 122 -11.21 -15.29 -4.98
C ARG A 122 -10.37 -16.48 -5.44
N LYS A 123 -9.41 -16.24 -6.34
CA LYS A 123 -8.42 -17.23 -6.76
C LYS A 123 -7.24 -17.23 -5.77
N ARG A 124 -6.34 -18.21 -5.91
CA ARG A 124 -5.06 -18.19 -5.21
C ARG A 124 -4.34 -16.86 -5.48
N LEU A 125 -3.69 -16.30 -4.46
CA LEU A 125 -2.86 -15.11 -4.62
C LEU A 125 -1.73 -15.40 -5.63
N ASP A 126 -1.44 -14.42 -6.48
CA ASP A 126 -0.41 -14.56 -7.52
C ASP A 126 1.01 -14.58 -6.93
N GLY A 127 1.18 -14.16 -5.68
CA GLY A 127 2.41 -14.19 -4.91
C GLY A 127 2.25 -13.54 -3.54
N VAL A 128 3.29 -13.57 -2.72
CA VAL A 128 3.36 -12.87 -1.44
C VAL A 128 4.75 -12.21 -1.27
N PRO A 129 4.83 -10.98 -0.67
CA PRO A 129 3.70 -10.25 -0.09
C PRO A 129 2.68 -9.80 -1.14
N SER A 130 1.40 -9.94 -0.82
CA SER A 130 0.33 -9.29 -1.58
C SER A 130 -0.22 -8.14 -0.75
N LEU A 131 -0.14 -6.92 -1.27
CA LEU A 131 -0.66 -5.74 -0.59
C LEU A 131 -2.01 -5.36 -1.17
N LEU A 132 -2.96 -5.03 -0.30
CA LEU A 132 -4.25 -4.47 -0.69
C LEU A 132 -4.34 -3.06 -0.10
N ILE A 133 -4.36 -2.06 -0.96
CA ILE A 133 -4.58 -0.67 -0.58
C ILE A 133 -6.07 -0.37 -0.69
N VAL A 134 -6.69 -0.08 0.44
CA VAL A 134 -8.15 0.04 0.55
C VAL A 134 -8.54 1.43 1.05
N ASP A 135 -9.50 2.05 0.38
CA ASP A 135 -10.22 3.19 0.96
C ASP A 135 -11.12 2.66 2.09
N PRO A 136 -10.83 3.00 3.36
CA PRO A 136 -11.56 2.41 4.48
C PRO A 136 -13.02 2.90 4.59
N ARG A 137 -13.37 4.01 3.91
CA ARG A 137 -14.72 4.61 3.93
C ARG A 137 -15.65 3.90 2.96
N THR A 138 -15.19 3.66 1.73
CA THR A 138 -15.96 3.04 0.66
C THR A 138 -15.74 1.53 0.56
N ASN A 139 -14.71 1.01 1.21
CA ASN A 139 -14.21 -0.37 1.10
C ASN A 139 -13.71 -0.74 -0.31
N ARG A 140 -13.35 0.26 -1.12
CA ARG A 140 -12.86 0.07 -2.47
C ARG A 140 -11.37 -0.28 -2.45
N LEU A 141 -10.99 -1.33 -3.20
CA LEU A 141 -9.59 -1.66 -3.48
C LEU A 141 -9.03 -0.64 -4.49
N ILE A 142 -7.98 0.09 -4.10
CA ILE A 142 -7.37 1.17 -4.89
C ILE A 142 -6.36 0.61 -5.88
N ASP A 143 -5.49 -0.30 -5.43
CA ASP A 143 -4.39 -0.92 -6.19
C ASP A 143 -4.81 -2.14 -7.01
N LYS A 144 -6.05 -2.17 -7.48
CA LYS A 144 -6.61 -3.27 -8.26
C LYS A 144 -5.70 -3.61 -9.46
N GLY A 145 -5.31 -4.88 -9.57
CA GLY A 145 -4.38 -5.37 -10.60
C GLY A 145 -2.90 -5.28 -10.23
N HIS A 146 -2.56 -4.66 -9.08
CA HIS A 146 -1.18 -4.48 -8.63
C HIS A 146 -0.89 -5.12 -7.26
N THR A 147 -1.82 -5.89 -6.72
CA THR A 147 -1.73 -6.45 -5.35
C THR A 147 -0.51 -7.35 -5.13
N ALA A 148 -0.01 -8.04 -6.17
CA ALA A 148 1.18 -8.88 -6.10
C ALA A 148 2.46 -8.21 -6.62
N ALA A 149 2.46 -6.90 -6.85
CA ALA A 149 3.60 -6.18 -7.43
C ALA A 149 4.88 -6.30 -6.59
N LEU A 150 4.75 -6.49 -5.28
CA LEU A 150 5.89 -6.65 -4.36
C LEU A 150 6.22 -8.13 -4.05
N ALA A 151 5.60 -9.10 -4.73
CA ALA A 151 5.85 -10.52 -4.49
C ALA A 151 7.30 -10.97 -4.82
N ASP A 152 8.06 -10.11 -5.50
CA ASP A 152 9.49 -10.29 -5.80
C ASP A 152 10.32 -9.11 -5.26
N ALA A 153 10.01 -8.67 -4.05
CA ALA A 153 10.60 -7.49 -3.41
C ALA A 153 12.13 -7.54 -3.36
N ARG A 154 12.73 -8.73 -3.19
CA ARG A 154 14.19 -8.92 -3.12
C ARG A 154 14.94 -8.48 -4.37
N HIS A 155 14.29 -8.49 -5.53
CA HIS A 155 14.86 -8.05 -6.80
C HIS A 155 14.56 -6.58 -7.14
N MET A 156 13.88 -5.88 -6.24
CA MET A 156 13.68 -4.42 -6.33
C MET A 156 14.84 -3.68 -5.65
N THR A 157 14.79 -2.35 -5.67
CA THR A 157 15.59 -1.51 -4.80
C THR A 157 14.76 -1.06 -3.59
N PRO A 158 15.38 -0.71 -2.45
CA PRO A 158 14.66 -0.14 -1.31
C PRO A 158 13.84 1.10 -1.68
N GLN A 159 14.38 1.96 -2.57
CA GLN A 159 13.67 3.14 -3.04
C GLN A 159 12.45 2.77 -3.88
N ALA A 160 12.56 1.81 -4.81
CA ALA A 160 11.43 1.39 -5.65
C ALA A 160 10.27 0.82 -4.81
N LEU A 161 10.57 0.16 -3.69
CA LEU A 161 9.57 -0.31 -2.74
C LEU A 161 8.85 0.87 -2.05
N ALA A 162 9.61 1.89 -1.63
CA ALA A 162 9.04 3.10 -1.04
C ALA A 162 8.20 3.89 -2.06
N ASP A 163 8.67 3.99 -3.30
CA ASP A 163 7.95 4.63 -4.40
C ASP A 163 6.62 3.93 -4.69
N TRP A 164 6.63 2.59 -4.66
CA TRP A 164 5.40 1.80 -4.82
C TRP A 164 4.38 2.09 -3.71
N LEU A 165 4.82 2.21 -2.46
CA LEU A 165 3.93 2.57 -1.35
C LEU A 165 3.36 3.99 -1.51
N ALA A 166 4.15 4.91 -2.05
CA ALA A 166 3.76 6.31 -2.16
C ALA A 166 2.75 6.57 -3.28
N GLN A 167 2.81 5.84 -4.38
CA GLN A 167 1.97 6.10 -5.56
C GLN A 167 0.45 5.99 -5.32
N TRP A 168 0.04 5.31 -4.25
CA TRP A 168 -1.38 5.08 -3.91
C TRP A 168 -1.96 6.14 -2.97
N THR A 169 -1.11 6.97 -2.38
CA THR A 169 -1.54 8.00 -1.43
C THR A 169 -2.04 9.24 -2.15
N PRO A 170 -3.02 9.96 -1.60
CA PRO A 170 -3.49 11.23 -2.18
C PRO A 170 -2.46 12.36 -2.01
#